data_cc76f830abb18052223cc93d98dbdff4
#
_entry.id   cc76f830abb18052223cc93d98dbdff4
#
_cell.length_a   1.000
_cell.length_b   1.000
_cell.length_c   1.000
_cell.angle_alpha   90.00
_cell.angle_beta   90.00
_cell.angle_gamma   90.00
#
_symmetry.space_group_name_H-M   'P 1'
#
loop_
_entity.id
_entity.type
_entity.pdbx_description
1 polymer ?
#
loop_
_entity_poly.entity_id
_entity_poly.type
_entity_poly.pdbx_seq_one_letter_code
_entity_poly.pdbx_strand_id
1 'polypeptide(L)'
;ILSSTYYYNRGYCDGPYGAFLMVKNNLVNMLNHPHIDSIPEMKAIGLLLYNYSAQEMVDLYGSIPYVDHKNNKETNPFTFNKMADIYETIVDNLDTINACLKHYEQRPGWYKSRLNGILQQSDWVTKDFSIDTWRRFANSLKLRMAMHIVKVDRTKAQKWAQEAVTEGVIETENQEIALDPVVSGFTHPLVDISKLWGDSRLN
;
A
#
# COMPACT_ATOMS: atom_id res chain seq x y z
N ILE A 1 -30.99 -27.90 0.98
CA ILE A 1 -29.84 -28.27 0.15
C ILE A 1 -29.48 -27.05 -0.66
N LEU A 2 -28.49 -26.31 -0.18
CA LEU A 2 -27.91 -25.21 -0.94
C LEU A 2 -27.08 -25.83 -2.05
N SER A 3 -27.58 -25.75 -3.29
CA SER A 3 -26.78 -26.10 -4.47
C SER A 3 -25.64 -25.09 -4.55
N SER A 4 -24.41 -25.54 -4.34
CA SER A 4 -23.20 -24.74 -4.58
C SER A 4 -23.01 -24.55 -6.07
N THR A 5 -23.83 -23.72 -6.68
CA THR A 5 -23.60 -23.28 -8.05
C THR A 5 -22.64 -22.11 -8.02
N TYR A 6 -21.41 -22.36 -8.49
CA TYR A 6 -20.46 -21.29 -8.79
C TYR A 6 -21.04 -20.46 -9.94
N TYR A 7 -21.62 -19.32 -9.63
CA TYR A 7 -21.99 -18.34 -10.64
C TYR A 7 -21.24 -17.02 -10.39
N TYR A 8 -20.95 -16.34 -11.46
CA TYR A 8 -20.34 -15.04 -11.39
C TYR A 8 -21.25 -14.06 -10.66
N ASN A 9 -20.76 -13.49 -9.56
CA ASN A 9 -21.45 -12.41 -8.86
C ASN A 9 -20.65 -11.12 -9.00
N ARG A 10 -21.19 -10.21 -9.80
CA ARG A 10 -20.58 -8.92 -10.09
C ARG A 10 -20.26 -8.12 -8.83
N GLY A 11 -21.14 -8.11 -7.83
CA GLY A 11 -20.95 -7.37 -6.59
C GLY A 11 -19.70 -7.78 -5.81
N TYR A 12 -19.36 -9.07 -5.81
CA TYR A 12 -18.11 -9.54 -5.19
C TYR A 12 -16.86 -9.18 -5.99
N CYS A 13 -16.98 -9.04 -7.30
CA CYS A 13 -15.85 -8.68 -8.16
C CYS A 13 -15.66 -7.16 -8.21
N ASP A 14 -16.73 -6.38 -8.25
CA ASP A 14 -16.67 -4.92 -8.37
C ASP A 14 -16.25 -4.24 -7.04
N GLY A 15 -16.57 -4.84 -5.89
CA GLY A 15 -16.33 -4.27 -4.56
C GLY A 15 -14.86 -3.90 -4.30
N PRO A 16 -13.90 -4.84 -4.40
CA PRO A 16 -12.49 -4.55 -4.18
C PRO A 16 -11.93 -3.51 -5.16
N TYR A 17 -12.32 -3.58 -6.43
CA TYR A 17 -11.87 -2.61 -7.43
C TYR A 17 -12.45 -1.21 -7.16
N GLY A 18 -13.72 -1.12 -6.73
CA GLY A 18 -14.32 0.14 -6.29
C GLY A 18 -13.60 0.76 -5.10
N ALA A 19 -13.22 -0.04 -4.12
CA ALA A 19 -12.41 0.42 -2.98
C ALA A 19 -11.04 0.93 -3.42
N PHE A 20 -10.35 0.22 -4.32
CA PHE A 20 -9.11 0.71 -4.92
C PHE A 20 -9.27 2.06 -5.61
N LEU A 21 -10.33 2.25 -6.39
CA LEU A 21 -10.58 3.52 -7.07
C LEU A 21 -10.82 4.67 -6.08
N MET A 22 -11.45 4.42 -4.92
CA MET A 22 -11.59 5.42 -3.86
C MET A 22 -10.23 5.80 -3.27
N VAL A 23 -9.39 4.82 -2.93
CA VAL A 23 -8.01 5.05 -2.47
C VAL A 23 -7.20 5.82 -3.51
N LYS A 24 -7.24 5.36 -4.76
CA LYS A 24 -6.59 6.01 -5.90
C LYS A 24 -7.00 7.48 -6.02
N ASN A 25 -8.28 7.79 -6.01
CA ASN A 25 -8.77 9.16 -6.19
C ASN A 25 -8.26 10.12 -5.10
N ASN A 26 -8.18 9.66 -3.86
CA ASN A 26 -7.64 10.46 -2.76
C ASN A 26 -6.12 10.66 -2.90
N LEU A 27 -5.37 9.59 -3.16
CA LEU A 27 -3.91 9.63 -3.23
C LEU A 27 -3.39 10.38 -4.46
N VAL A 28 -4.02 10.19 -5.61
CA VAL A 28 -3.57 10.82 -6.87
C VAL A 28 -3.70 12.33 -6.82
N ASN A 29 -4.74 12.86 -6.19
CA ASN A 29 -4.89 14.31 -5.96
C ASN A 29 -3.74 14.85 -5.10
N MET A 30 -3.34 14.12 -4.06
CA MET A 30 -2.19 14.49 -3.23
C MET A 30 -0.87 14.40 -4.03
N LEU A 31 -0.65 13.32 -4.75
CA LEU A 31 0.58 13.06 -5.51
C LEU A 31 0.82 14.06 -6.65
N ASN A 32 -0.26 14.62 -7.21
CA ASN A 32 -0.21 15.62 -8.27
C ASN A 32 -0.35 17.06 -7.75
N HIS A 33 -0.36 17.28 -6.43
CA HIS A 33 -0.45 18.62 -5.86
C HIS A 33 0.81 19.43 -6.18
N PRO A 34 0.72 20.69 -6.64
CA PRO A 34 1.90 21.48 -7.08
C PRO A 34 3.01 21.64 -6.04
N HIS A 35 2.68 21.55 -4.76
CA HIS A 35 3.63 21.74 -3.67
C HIS A 35 4.09 20.42 -3.01
N ILE A 36 3.66 19.27 -3.50
CA ILE A 36 3.99 17.98 -2.86
C ILE A 36 5.50 17.69 -2.88
N ASP A 37 6.21 18.19 -3.89
CA ASP A 37 7.66 18.03 -4.01
C ASP A 37 8.45 18.78 -2.93
N SER A 38 7.82 19.73 -2.23
CA SER A 38 8.39 20.42 -1.07
C SER A 38 8.46 19.53 0.18
N ILE A 39 7.67 18.45 0.21
CA ILE A 39 7.65 17.47 1.29
C ILE A 39 7.75 16.06 0.66
N PRO A 40 8.94 15.69 0.16
CA PRO A 40 9.12 14.47 -0.61
C PRO A 40 8.82 13.19 0.20
N GLU A 41 8.98 13.22 1.52
CA GLU A 41 8.63 12.11 2.40
C GLU A 41 7.12 11.83 2.39
N MET A 42 6.28 12.86 2.39
CA MET A 42 4.82 12.70 2.28
C MET A 42 4.42 12.19 0.90
N LYS A 43 5.10 12.65 -0.15
CA LYS A 43 4.91 12.10 -1.51
C LYS A 43 5.29 10.63 -1.57
N ALA A 44 6.40 10.25 -0.93
CA ALA A 44 6.86 8.87 -0.87
C ALA A 44 5.84 7.97 -0.13
N ILE A 45 5.30 8.43 1.01
CA ILE A 45 4.24 7.71 1.75
C ILE A 45 2.98 7.54 0.90
N GLY A 46 2.53 8.60 0.24
CA GLY A 46 1.36 8.52 -0.65
C GLY A 46 1.58 7.55 -1.82
N LEU A 47 2.76 7.58 -2.43
CA LEU A 47 3.12 6.62 -3.49
C LEU A 47 3.20 5.18 -2.96
N LEU A 48 3.70 4.99 -1.73
CA LEU A 48 3.72 3.68 -1.07
C LEU A 48 2.31 3.12 -0.89
N LEU A 49 1.37 3.92 -0.37
CA LEU A 49 -0.02 3.50 -0.19
C LEU A 49 -0.71 3.20 -1.53
N TYR A 50 -0.42 3.98 -2.58
CA TYR A 50 -0.90 3.69 -3.92
C TYR A 50 -0.37 2.35 -4.43
N ASN A 51 0.94 2.11 -4.30
CA ASN A 51 1.58 0.86 -4.74
C ASN A 51 1.08 -0.35 -3.95
N TYR A 52 0.87 -0.20 -2.64
CA TYR A 52 0.30 -1.26 -1.80
C TYR A 52 -1.10 -1.67 -2.29
N SER A 53 -1.99 -0.71 -2.49
CA SER A 53 -3.35 -1.01 -2.97
C SER A 53 -3.37 -1.50 -4.42
N ALA A 54 -2.49 -0.98 -5.28
CA ALA A 54 -2.37 -1.43 -6.66
C ALA A 54 -1.84 -2.88 -6.74
N GLN A 55 -0.89 -3.26 -5.88
CA GLN A 55 -0.36 -4.63 -5.82
C GLN A 55 -1.48 -5.63 -5.47
N GLU A 56 -2.34 -5.32 -4.50
CA GLU A 56 -3.49 -6.17 -4.19
C GLU A 56 -4.46 -6.33 -5.38
N MET A 57 -4.69 -5.25 -6.12
CA MET A 57 -5.52 -5.32 -7.32
C MET A 57 -4.90 -6.15 -8.43
N VAL A 58 -3.59 -6.05 -8.62
CA VAL A 58 -2.87 -6.87 -9.61
C VAL A 58 -2.92 -8.35 -9.24
N ASP A 59 -2.83 -8.68 -7.95
CA ASP A 59 -2.94 -10.07 -7.48
C ASP A 59 -4.35 -10.64 -7.70
N LEU A 60 -5.39 -9.82 -7.58
CA LEU A 60 -6.78 -10.24 -7.76
C LEU A 60 -7.22 -10.29 -9.23
N TYR A 61 -6.82 -9.32 -10.04
CA TYR A 61 -7.36 -9.10 -11.38
C TYR A 61 -6.33 -9.29 -12.50
N GLY A 62 -5.05 -9.42 -12.18
CA GLY A 62 -3.97 -9.47 -13.17
C GLY A 62 -3.66 -8.10 -13.74
N SER A 63 -3.82 -7.93 -15.06
CA SER A 63 -3.56 -6.65 -15.73
C SER A 63 -4.59 -5.59 -15.35
N ILE A 64 -4.11 -4.42 -14.92
CA ILE A 64 -4.93 -3.24 -14.61
C ILE A 64 -4.35 -1.99 -15.30
N PRO A 65 -5.10 -0.90 -15.46
CA PRO A 65 -4.58 0.34 -16.02
C PRO A 65 -3.79 1.16 -14.99
N TYR A 66 -2.72 0.55 -14.46
CA TYR A 66 -1.90 1.09 -13.37
C TYR A 66 -1.35 2.49 -13.66
N VAL A 67 -0.73 2.68 -14.85
CA VAL A 67 -0.12 3.96 -15.23
C VAL A 67 -1.18 5.04 -15.44
N ASP A 68 -2.26 4.71 -16.14
CA ASP A 68 -3.35 5.64 -16.42
C ASP A 68 -4.03 6.09 -15.11
N HIS A 69 -4.23 5.18 -14.16
CA HIS A 69 -4.76 5.51 -12.83
C HIS A 69 -3.81 6.37 -12.01
N LYS A 70 -2.51 6.04 -12.00
CA LYS A 70 -1.49 6.85 -11.30
C LYS A 70 -1.42 8.28 -11.82
N ASN A 71 -1.58 8.45 -13.12
CA ASN A 71 -1.54 9.76 -13.78
C ASN A 71 -2.90 10.48 -13.80
N ASN A 72 -3.88 9.97 -13.05
CA ASN A 72 -5.23 10.53 -12.97
C ASN A 72 -5.97 10.66 -14.31
N LYS A 73 -5.76 9.72 -15.22
CA LYS A 73 -6.55 9.69 -16.44
C LYS A 73 -8.01 9.36 -16.12
N GLU A 74 -8.93 10.22 -16.55
CA GLU A 74 -10.34 10.12 -16.20
C GLU A 74 -11.21 9.55 -17.32
N THR A 75 -10.69 9.52 -18.54
CA THR A 75 -11.48 9.15 -19.73
C THR A 75 -10.93 7.91 -20.43
N ASN A 76 -11.85 7.07 -20.93
CA ASN A 76 -11.54 5.95 -21.81
C ASN A 76 -10.95 6.41 -23.17
N PRO A 77 -10.16 5.55 -23.84
CA PRO A 77 -9.79 4.21 -23.43
C PRO A 77 -8.66 4.18 -22.40
N PHE A 78 -8.74 3.24 -21.43
CA PHE A 78 -7.65 2.96 -20.52
C PHE A 78 -6.67 1.94 -21.11
N THR A 79 -5.37 2.14 -20.85
CA THR A 79 -4.31 1.23 -21.27
C THR A 79 -3.99 0.25 -20.13
N PHE A 80 -4.30 -1.02 -20.33
CA PHE A 80 -4.00 -2.07 -19.37
C PHE A 80 -2.51 -2.43 -19.43
N ASN A 81 -1.85 -2.36 -18.28
CA ASN A 81 -0.45 -2.76 -18.14
C ASN A 81 -0.37 -4.25 -17.81
N LYS A 82 0.66 -4.94 -18.31
CA LYS A 82 0.88 -6.34 -17.96
C LYS A 82 1.26 -6.50 -16.49
N MET A 83 0.79 -7.56 -15.86
CA MET A 83 1.07 -7.84 -14.45
C MET A 83 2.57 -7.80 -14.12
N ALA A 84 3.42 -8.41 -14.95
CA ALA A 84 4.86 -8.42 -14.75
C ALA A 84 5.46 -7.01 -14.76
N ASP A 85 5.04 -6.17 -15.73
CA ASP A 85 5.53 -4.80 -15.87
C ASP A 85 5.10 -3.93 -14.67
N ILE A 86 3.87 -4.17 -14.15
CA ILE A 86 3.37 -3.48 -12.95
C ILE A 86 4.21 -3.87 -11.73
N TYR A 87 4.50 -5.17 -11.55
CA TYR A 87 5.32 -5.66 -10.46
C TYR A 87 6.72 -5.01 -10.46
N GLU A 88 7.38 -4.97 -11.62
CA GLU A 88 8.68 -4.30 -11.76
C GLU A 88 8.57 -2.81 -11.43
N THR A 89 7.57 -2.13 -11.98
CA THR A 89 7.34 -0.70 -11.72
C THR A 89 7.10 -0.41 -10.24
N ILE A 90 6.33 -1.27 -9.54
CA ILE A 90 6.09 -1.11 -8.10
C ILE A 90 7.41 -1.29 -7.34
N VAL A 91 8.21 -2.30 -7.65
CA VAL A 91 9.50 -2.53 -6.96
C VAL A 91 10.46 -1.36 -7.18
N ASP A 92 10.57 -0.83 -8.40
CA ASP A 92 11.38 0.36 -8.69
C ASP A 92 10.90 1.59 -7.90
N ASN A 93 9.58 1.76 -7.78
CA ASN A 93 9.01 2.81 -6.94
C ASN A 93 9.36 2.59 -5.46
N LEU A 94 9.31 1.34 -4.95
CA LEU A 94 9.65 1.04 -3.56
C LEU A 94 11.12 1.34 -3.25
N ASP A 95 12.03 1.10 -4.18
CA ASP A 95 13.44 1.47 -4.05
C ASP A 95 13.62 3.00 -3.99
N THR A 96 12.90 3.73 -4.83
CA THR A 96 12.89 5.20 -4.81
C THR A 96 12.31 5.74 -3.49
N ILE A 97 11.22 5.14 -3.01
CA ILE A 97 10.59 5.48 -1.73
C ILE A 97 11.56 5.22 -0.57
N ASN A 98 12.19 4.03 -0.53
CA ASN A 98 13.15 3.69 0.50
C ASN A 98 14.32 4.70 0.53
N ALA A 99 14.90 5.05 -0.62
CA ALA A 99 15.96 6.04 -0.71
C ALA A 99 15.52 7.43 -0.22
N CYS A 100 14.30 7.86 -0.57
CA CYS A 100 13.73 9.14 -0.14
C CYS A 100 13.55 9.17 1.38
N LEU A 101 12.91 8.13 1.97
CA LEU A 101 12.67 8.07 3.41
C LEU A 101 13.97 7.90 4.20
N LYS A 102 14.96 7.19 3.68
CA LYS A 102 16.32 7.09 4.27
C LYS A 102 17.02 8.45 4.30
N HIS A 103 16.85 9.26 3.26
CA HIS A 103 17.43 10.61 3.20
C HIS A 103 16.86 11.56 4.27
N TYR A 104 15.69 11.29 4.83
CA TYR A 104 15.10 12.06 5.93
C TYR A 104 16.06 12.24 7.11
N GLU A 105 16.92 11.26 7.39
CA GLU A 105 17.91 11.36 8.47
C GLU A 105 18.87 12.54 8.30
N GLN A 106 19.12 12.98 7.07
CA GLN A 106 19.99 14.08 6.71
C GLN A 106 19.28 15.44 6.69
N ARG A 107 17.96 15.47 6.89
CA ARG A 107 17.20 16.72 6.90
C ARG A 107 17.53 17.60 8.10
N PRO A 108 17.46 18.93 7.95
CA PRO A 108 17.64 19.87 9.09
C PRO A 108 16.65 19.62 10.21
N GLY A 109 17.05 19.92 11.46
CA GLY A 109 16.24 19.69 12.64
C GLY A 109 14.86 20.39 12.60
N TRP A 110 14.80 21.62 12.08
CA TRP A 110 13.52 22.35 11.94
C TRP A 110 12.55 21.63 10.98
N TYR A 111 13.08 21.04 9.91
CA TYR A 111 12.28 20.27 8.95
C TYR A 111 11.73 18.99 9.59
N LYS A 112 12.60 18.25 10.31
CA LYS A 112 12.22 17.04 11.04
C LYS A 112 11.12 17.32 12.06
N SER A 113 11.28 18.39 12.86
CA SER A 113 10.27 18.80 13.85
C SER A 113 8.92 19.12 13.21
N ARG A 114 8.92 19.82 12.08
CA ARG A 114 7.69 20.17 11.37
C ARG A 114 7.00 18.94 10.78
N LEU A 115 7.76 18.06 10.14
CA LEU A 115 7.20 16.83 9.54
C LEU A 115 6.68 15.88 10.63
N ASN A 116 7.38 15.72 11.75
CA ASN A 116 6.92 14.93 12.89
C ASN A 116 5.61 15.48 13.46
N GLY A 117 5.46 16.81 13.56
CA GLY A 117 4.21 17.41 13.96
C GLY A 117 3.04 17.12 13.02
N ILE A 118 3.29 17.02 11.70
CA ILE A 118 2.29 16.62 10.72
C ILE A 118 1.92 15.15 10.91
N LEU A 119 2.91 14.27 11.04
CA LEU A 119 2.67 12.83 11.23
C LEU A 119 1.87 12.56 12.52
N GLN A 120 2.22 13.19 13.64
CA GLN A 120 1.47 13.05 14.89
C GLN A 120 -0.01 13.42 14.78
N GLN A 121 -0.36 14.29 13.85
CA GLN A 121 -1.76 14.73 13.65
C GLN A 121 -2.50 13.94 12.57
N SER A 122 -1.79 13.36 11.62
CA SER A 122 -2.40 12.78 10.40
C SER A 122 -2.06 11.31 10.16
N ASP A 123 -1.07 10.75 10.85
CA ASP A 123 -0.72 9.34 10.73
C ASP A 123 -1.52 8.50 11.73
N TRP A 124 -2.50 7.77 11.21
CA TRP A 124 -3.34 6.86 12.01
C TRP A 124 -2.96 5.39 11.82
N VAL A 125 -1.82 5.15 11.19
CA VAL A 125 -1.43 3.82 10.70
C VAL A 125 -0.18 3.30 11.38
N THR A 126 0.80 4.18 11.68
CA THR A 126 1.98 3.81 12.43
C THR A 126 1.81 4.15 13.91
N LYS A 127 2.25 3.24 14.80
CA LYS A 127 2.15 3.44 16.25
C LYS A 127 3.13 4.48 16.79
N ASP A 128 4.22 4.70 16.07
CA ASP A 128 5.35 5.54 16.48
C ASP A 128 5.49 6.85 15.70
N PHE A 129 4.60 7.08 14.72
CA PHE A 129 4.63 8.24 13.82
C PHE A 129 5.99 8.42 13.11
N SER A 130 6.70 7.32 12.85
CA SER A 130 8.08 7.33 12.41
C SER A 130 8.22 7.16 10.91
N ILE A 131 9.07 7.98 10.31
CA ILE A 131 9.49 7.82 8.91
C ILE A 131 10.23 6.48 8.70
N ASP A 132 10.97 5.99 9.71
CA ASP A 132 11.64 4.69 9.61
C ASP A 132 10.63 3.54 9.53
N THR A 133 9.53 3.59 10.28
CA THR A 133 8.46 2.57 10.17
C THR A 133 7.82 2.57 8.79
N TRP A 134 7.56 3.72 8.18
CA TRP A 134 7.11 3.82 6.80
C TRP A 134 8.13 3.24 5.81
N ARG A 135 9.43 3.49 6.02
CA ARG A 135 10.50 2.91 5.21
C ARG A 135 10.54 1.38 5.31
N ARG A 136 10.44 0.84 6.54
CA ARG A 136 10.36 -0.60 6.78
C ARG A 136 9.13 -1.23 6.14
N PHE A 137 8.02 -0.51 6.12
CA PHE A 137 6.82 -0.98 5.42
C PHE A 137 7.07 -1.10 3.90
N ALA A 138 7.72 -0.11 3.28
CA ALA A 138 8.08 -0.19 1.86
C ALA A 138 8.96 -1.42 1.55
N ASN A 139 9.96 -1.68 2.39
CA ASN A 139 10.83 -2.84 2.24
C ASN A 139 10.08 -4.16 2.51
N SER A 140 9.14 -4.17 3.46
CA SER A 140 8.31 -5.36 3.73
C SER A 140 7.37 -5.67 2.57
N LEU A 141 6.83 -4.64 1.91
CA LEU A 141 6.05 -4.81 0.69
C LEU A 141 6.91 -5.39 -0.44
N LYS A 142 8.15 -4.90 -0.62
CA LYS A 142 9.11 -5.46 -1.59
C LYS A 142 9.40 -6.93 -1.30
N LEU A 143 9.62 -7.29 -0.03
CA LEU A 143 9.83 -8.68 0.39
C LEU A 143 8.60 -9.56 0.08
N ARG A 144 7.39 -9.07 0.37
CA ARG A 144 6.13 -9.76 0.02
C ARG A 144 6.02 -10.00 -1.48
N MET A 145 6.31 -9.00 -2.30
CA MET A 145 6.29 -9.13 -3.76
C MET A 145 7.34 -10.12 -4.28
N ALA A 146 8.52 -10.12 -3.67
CA ALA A 146 9.55 -11.11 -3.98
C ALA A 146 9.05 -12.54 -3.73
N MET A 147 8.36 -12.77 -2.61
CA MET A 147 7.79 -14.10 -2.29
C MET A 147 6.70 -14.54 -3.28
N HIS A 148 5.92 -13.61 -3.82
CA HIS A 148 4.89 -13.92 -4.82
C HIS A 148 5.48 -14.44 -6.13
N ILE A 149 6.65 -13.97 -6.55
CA ILE A 149 7.28 -14.36 -7.83
C ILE A 149 8.28 -15.53 -7.73
N VAL A 150 8.48 -16.13 -6.54
CA VAL A 150 9.49 -17.19 -6.31
C VAL A 150 9.38 -18.36 -7.31
N LYS A 151 8.16 -18.73 -7.71
CA LYS A 151 7.93 -19.83 -8.65
C LYS A 151 8.02 -19.39 -10.11
N VAL A 152 7.98 -18.09 -10.38
CA VAL A 152 8.02 -17.51 -11.74
C VAL A 152 9.44 -17.12 -12.11
N ASP A 153 10.13 -16.41 -11.23
CA ASP A 153 11.52 -15.96 -11.40
C ASP A 153 12.25 -16.00 -10.06
N ARG A 154 12.87 -17.15 -9.79
CA ARG A 154 13.58 -17.40 -8.53
C ARG A 154 14.76 -16.44 -8.32
N THR A 155 15.48 -16.13 -9.38
CA THR A 155 16.67 -15.26 -9.32
C THR A 155 16.27 -13.84 -8.94
N LYS A 156 15.25 -13.30 -9.61
CA LYS A 156 14.70 -11.97 -9.31
C LYS A 156 14.10 -11.93 -7.90
N ALA A 157 13.34 -12.95 -7.52
CA ALA A 157 12.78 -13.09 -6.19
C ALA A 157 13.86 -13.04 -5.09
N GLN A 158 14.92 -13.81 -5.25
CA GLN A 158 16.05 -13.83 -4.30
C GLN A 158 16.72 -12.47 -4.20
N LYS A 159 16.97 -11.80 -5.33
CA LYS A 159 17.56 -10.46 -5.36
C LYS A 159 16.69 -9.46 -4.59
N TRP A 160 15.41 -9.36 -4.92
CA TRP A 160 14.49 -8.42 -4.28
C TRP A 160 14.33 -8.69 -2.78
N ALA A 161 14.24 -9.97 -2.38
CA ALA A 161 14.14 -10.34 -0.97
C ALA A 161 15.40 -9.96 -0.19
N GLN A 162 16.59 -10.22 -0.74
CA GLN A 162 17.85 -9.89 -0.11
C GLN A 162 18.04 -8.37 0.05
N GLU A 163 17.72 -7.60 -0.98
CA GLU A 163 17.73 -6.14 -0.93
C GLU A 163 16.79 -5.60 0.15
N ALA A 164 15.54 -6.09 0.18
CA ALA A 164 14.53 -5.67 1.16
C ALA A 164 14.98 -5.95 2.60
N VAL A 165 15.49 -7.15 2.87
CA VAL A 165 15.95 -7.53 4.22
C VAL A 165 17.18 -6.70 4.62
N THR A 166 18.12 -6.47 3.70
CA THR A 166 19.31 -5.66 3.96
C THR A 166 18.97 -4.22 4.33
N GLU A 167 17.97 -3.64 3.67
CA GLU A 167 17.50 -2.27 3.96
C GLU A 167 16.62 -2.20 5.23
N GLY A 168 16.17 -3.32 5.77
CA GLY A 168 15.37 -3.45 6.99
C GLY A 168 13.86 -3.50 6.72
N VAL A 169 13.26 -4.55 7.21
CA VAL A 169 11.81 -4.83 7.15
C VAL A 169 11.16 -4.60 8.51
N ILE A 170 9.84 -4.76 8.59
CA ILE A 170 9.11 -4.81 9.87
C ILE A 170 9.51 -6.07 10.61
N GLU A 171 9.99 -5.94 11.86
CA GLU A 171 10.48 -7.03 12.67
C GLU A 171 9.81 -7.13 14.05
N THR A 172 9.19 -6.04 14.49
CA THR A 172 8.60 -5.94 15.83
C THR A 172 7.16 -5.43 15.77
N GLU A 173 6.39 -5.74 16.81
CA GLU A 173 5.01 -5.31 16.97
C GLU A 173 4.85 -3.78 16.97
N ASN A 174 5.86 -3.05 17.49
CA ASN A 174 5.81 -1.58 17.50
C ASN A 174 5.94 -0.97 16.10
N GLN A 175 6.43 -1.73 15.12
CA GLN A 175 6.55 -1.33 13.71
C GLN A 175 5.34 -1.79 12.89
N GLU A 176 4.32 -2.35 13.53
CA GLU A 176 3.11 -2.81 12.84
C GLU A 176 2.41 -1.65 12.13
N ILE A 177 1.99 -1.92 10.90
CA ILE A 177 1.16 -1.02 10.09
C ILE A 177 -0.28 -1.47 10.25
N ALA A 178 -1.02 -0.78 11.08
CA ALA A 178 -2.41 -1.10 11.35
C ALA A 178 -3.21 0.17 11.66
N LEU A 179 -4.43 0.23 11.19
CA LEU A 179 -5.32 1.34 11.52
C LEU A 179 -5.70 1.26 13.00
N ASP A 180 -5.37 2.30 13.79
CA ASP A 180 -5.79 2.37 15.19
C ASP A 180 -7.32 2.55 15.26
N PRO A 181 -8.08 1.58 15.82
CA PRO A 181 -9.53 1.66 15.88
C PRO A 181 -10.02 2.77 16.82
N VAL A 182 -9.23 3.17 17.83
CA VAL A 182 -9.61 4.21 18.78
C VAL A 182 -9.52 5.58 18.12
N VAL A 183 -8.44 5.85 17.41
CA VAL A 183 -8.19 7.15 16.75
C VAL A 183 -9.04 7.28 15.48
N SER A 184 -9.13 6.22 14.68
CA SER A 184 -9.85 6.25 13.40
C SER A 184 -11.37 6.07 13.54
N GLY A 185 -11.85 5.56 14.68
CA GLY A 185 -13.24 5.13 14.85
C GLY A 185 -13.63 3.93 13.98
N PHE A 186 -12.64 3.30 13.33
CA PHE A 186 -12.87 2.16 12.45
C PHE A 186 -13.08 0.88 13.26
N THR A 187 -14.19 0.20 13.03
CA THR A 187 -14.43 -1.13 13.58
C THR A 187 -14.14 -2.18 12.52
N HIS A 188 -13.34 -3.18 12.85
CA HIS A 188 -13.02 -4.25 11.91
C HIS A 188 -14.32 -4.97 11.47
N PRO A 189 -14.56 -5.16 10.16
CA PRO A 189 -15.82 -5.73 9.66
C PRO A 189 -16.20 -7.08 10.27
N LEU A 190 -15.21 -7.91 10.64
CA LEU A 190 -15.47 -9.19 11.31
C LEU A 190 -16.09 -9.02 12.70
N VAL A 191 -15.82 -7.92 13.41
CA VAL A 191 -16.46 -7.61 14.71
C VAL A 191 -17.94 -7.31 14.50
N ASP A 192 -18.29 -6.55 13.47
CA ASP A 192 -19.69 -6.23 13.16
C ASP A 192 -20.43 -7.45 12.64
N ILE A 193 -19.82 -8.27 11.79
CA ILE A 193 -20.37 -9.55 11.34
C ILE A 193 -20.63 -10.46 12.54
N SER A 194 -19.71 -10.55 13.49
CA SER A 194 -19.89 -11.38 14.70
C SER A 194 -21.05 -10.92 15.56
N LYS A 195 -21.30 -9.62 15.65
CA LYS A 195 -22.41 -9.03 16.40
C LYS A 195 -23.76 -9.18 15.69
N LEU A 196 -23.77 -8.98 14.37
CA LEU A 196 -25.00 -8.98 13.56
C LEU A 196 -25.53 -10.38 13.26
N TRP A 197 -24.64 -11.33 13.04
CA TRP A 197 -25.04 -12.66 12.58
C TRP A 197 -25.01 -13.73 13.68
N GLY A 198 -24.48 -13.42 14.86
CA GLY A 198 -24.52 -14.29 16.04
C GLY A 198 -23.79 -15.65 15.89
N ASP A 199 -23.23 -15.92 14.72
CA ASP A 199 -22.76 -17.25 14.31
C ASP A 199 -21.24 -17.28 13.97
N SER A 200 -20.53 -16.18 14.16
CA SER A 200 -19.10 -16.18 13.95
C SER A 200 -18.37 -16.62 15.22
N ARG A 201 -18.20 -17.91 15.35
CA ARG A 201 -17.24 -18.46 16.29
C ARG A 201 -15.86 -18.29 15.71
N LEU A 202 -15.15 -17.23 16.12
CA LEU A 202 -13.71 -17.17 15.99
C LEU A 202 -13.15 -18.19 17.00
N ASN A 203 -12.87 -19.39 16.53
CA ASN A 203 -12.12 -20.40 17.29
C ASN A 203 -10.63 -20.16 17.05
#